data_00321099580e45ae282a281263dba391
#
_entry.id   00321099580e45ae282a281263dba391
#
_cell.length_a   1.000
_cell.length_b   1.000
_cell.length_c   1.000
_cell.angle_alpha   90.00
_cell.angle_beta   90.00
_cell.angle_gamma   90.00
#
_symmetry.space_group_name_H-M   'P 1'
#
loop_
_entity.id
_entity.type
_entity.pdbx_description
1 polymer ?
#
loop_
_entity_poly.entity_id
_entity_poly.type
_entity_poly.pdbx_seq_one_letter_code
_entity_poly.pdbx_strand_id
1 'polypeptide(L)'
;MPRVAELTNGQGADVVILTASIVSNQLIGQGLGAVRKAGTVVVTGISPEKEEGVVPGLNANNLAMMQKRIQGALYGMKSPREAMPNLLGMYRAGNLKLDELITRTYTLDQINTAYDDMREGRNIRGVIRFG
;
A
#
# COMPACT_ATOMS: atom_id res chain seq x y z
N MET A 1 -2.02 -5.85 17.01
CA MET A 1 -1.54 -4.49 16.66
C MET A 1 -1.00 -3.68 17.84
N PRO A 2 -0.16 -4.29 18.73
CA PRO A 2 0.32 -3.60 19.95
C PRO A 2 1.05 -2.29 19.62
N ARG A 3 1.91 -2.31 18.59
CA ARG A 3 2.73 -1.15 18.24
C ARG A 3 1.94 0.09 17.80
N VAL A 4 0.82 -0.10 17.09
CA VAL A 4 -0.04 1.04 16.72
C VAL A 4 -0.69 1.64 17.96
N ALA A 5 -1.19 0.80 18.88
CA ALA A 5 -1.78 1.26 20.13
C ALA A 5 -0.77 2.03 21.00
N GLU A 6 0.46 1.52 21.11
CA GLU A 6 1.55 2.22 21.82
C GLU A 6 1.81 3.62 21.25
N LEU A 7 1.93 3.74 19.91
CA LEU A 7 2.25 5.00 19.24
C LEU A 7 1.08 6.00 19.22
N THR A 8 -0.13 5.53 19.52
CA THR A 8 -1.36 6.35 19.45
C THR A 8 -2.07 6.47 20.79
N ASN A 9 -1.39 6.17 21.89
CA ASN A 9 -1.97 6.18 23.26
C ASN A 9 -3.27 5.35 23.34
N GLY A 10 -3.29 4.19 22.68
CA GLY A 10 -4.45 3.27 22.67
C GLY A 10 -5.58 3.64 21.71
N GLN A 11 -5.52 4.79 21.05
CA GLN A 11 -6.62 5.25 20.19
C GLN A 11 -6.69 4.53 18.84
N GLY A 12 -5.56 4.15 18.27
CA GLY A 12 -5.43 3.64 16.91
C GLY A 12 -5.11 4.73 15.90
N ALA A 13 -4.82 4.31 14.66
CA ALA A 13 -4.43 5.22 13.58
C ALA A 13 -5.65 5.89 12.93
N ASP A 14 -5.50 7.12 12.43
CA ASP A 14 -6.52 7.80 11.62
C ASP A 14 -6.78 7.07 10.31
N VAL A 15 -5.70 6.64 9.67
CA VAL A 15 -5.73 5.97 8.37
C VAL A 15 -4.71 4.82 8.39
N VAL A 16 -5.11 3.68 7.85
CA VAL A 16 -4.22 2.56 7.52
C VAL A 16 -4.27 2.34 6.03
N ILE A 17 -3.12 2.40 5.36
CA ILE A 17 -3.00 2.15 3.92
C ILE A 17 -2.34 0.79 3.72
N LEU A 18 -3.06 -0.12 3.05
CA LEU A 18 -2.57 -1.45 2.74
C LEU A 18 -1.88 -1.43 1.38
N THR A 19 -0.54 -1.38 1.40
CA THR A 19 0.30 -1.26 0.20
C THR A 19 0.95 -2.58 -0.23
N ALA A 20 0.58 -3.70 0.40
CA ALA A 20 1.02 -5.02 -0.04
C ALA A 20 0.48 -5.30 -1.45
N SER A 21 1.27 -6.00 -2.28
CA SER A 21 0.86 -6.39 -3.63
C SER A 21 -0.36 -7.31 -3.63
N ILE A 22 -0.46 -8.18 -2.62
CA ILE A 22 -1.60 -9.05 -2.37
C ILE A 22 -2.19 -8.68 -1.02
N VAL A 23 -3.46 -8.31 -1.01
CA VAL A 23 -4.20 -7.91 0.20
C VAL A 23 -5.26 -8.95 0.50
N SER A 24 -5.02 -9.74 1.54
CA SER A 24 -5.97 -10.76 2.01
C SER A 24 -7.05 -10.17 2.91
N ASN A 25 -8.17 -10.91 3.05
CA ASN A 25 -9.23 -10.59 4.01
C ASN A 25 -8.69 -10.41 5.43
N GLN A 26 -7.70 -11.23 5.81
CA GLN A 26 -7.06 -11.10 7.12
C GLN A 26 -6.29 -9.79 7.26
N LEU A 27 -5.60 -9.35 6.21
CA LEU A 27 -4.87 -8.08 6.24
C LEU A 27 -5.82 -6.88 6.35
N ILE A 28 -6.96 -6.92 5.64
CA ILE A 28 -8.02 -5.91 5.79
C ILE A 28 -8.55 -5.90 7.23
N GLY A 29 -8.80 -7.08 7.81
CA GLY A 29 -9.23 -7.21 9.20
C GLY A 29 -8.21 -6.65 10.20
N GLN A 30 -6.93 -6.87 9.96
CA GLN A 30 -5.87 -6.25 10.75
C GLN A 30 -5.89 -4.72 10.63
N GLY A 31 -6.10 -4.19 9.42
CA GLY A 31 -6.30 -2.76 9.19
C GLY A 31 -7.47 -2.20 10.00
N LEU A 32 -8.63 -2.88 9.97
CA LEU A 32 -9.80 -2.51 10.78
C LEU A 32 -9.53 -2.52 12.28
N GLY A 33 -8.71 -3.47 12.76
CA GLY A 33 -8.29 -3.51 14.16
C GLY A 33 -7.31 -2.41 14.54
N ALA A 34 -6.57 -1.84 13.57
CA ALA A 34 -5.55 -0.83 13.79
C ALA A 34 -6.09 0.61 13.72
N VAL A 35 -7.18 0.86 12.98
CA VAL A 35 -7.76 2.20 12.90
C VAL A 35 -8.62 2.53 14.11
N ARG A 36 -8.58 3.80 14.52
CA ARG A 36 -9.43 4.35 15.57
C ARG A 36 -10.90 4.40 15.18
N LYS A 37 -11.76 4.82 16.11
CA LYS A 37 -13.14 5.23 15.79
C LYS A 37 -13.13 6.32 14.70
N ALA A 38 -14.02 6.21 13.73
CA ALA A 38 -14.09 7.03 12.52
C ALA A 38 -12.86 6.98 11.61
N GLY A 39 -11.93 6.03 11.83
CA GLY A 39 -10.75 5.83 10.99
C GLY A 39 -11.07 5.11 9.68
N THR A 40 -10.12 5.15 8.75
CA THR A 40 -10.26 4.60 7.39
C THR A 40 -9.17 3.59 7.07
N VAL A 41 -9.56 2.43 6.56
CA VAL A 41 -8.64 1.47 5.92
C VAL A 41 -8.68 1.72 4.42
N VAL A 42 -7.54 2.01 3.82
CA VAL A 42 -7.39 2.21 2.36
C VAL A 42 -6.75 0.96 1.76
N VAL A 43 -7.43 0.34 0.82
CA VAL A 43 -6.98 -0.87 0.12
C VAL A 43 -6.47 -0.47 -1.26
N THR A 44 -5.16 -0.67 -1.51
CA THR A 44 -4.52 -0.33 -2.79
C THR A 44 -4.03 -1.55 -3.56
N GLY A 45 -3.89 -2.70 -2.89
CA GLY A 45 -3.50 -3.97 -3.49
C GLY A 45 -4.69 -4.76 -4.00
N ILE A 46 -4.41 -5.89 -4.64
CA ILE A 46 -5.41 -6.81 -5.17
C ILE A 46 -5.56 -8.02 -4.26
N SER A 47 -6.73 -8.64 -4.26
CA SER A 47 -6.96 -9.91 -3.56
C SER A 47 -6.28 -11.06 -4.27
N PRO A 48 -5.98 -12.16 -3.57
CA PRO A 48 -5.66 -13.44 -4.20
C PRO A 48 -6.79 -13.88 -5.13
N GLU A 49 -6.45 -14.59 -6.20
CA GLU A 49 -7.43 -15.02 -7.22
C GLU A 49 -8.60 -15.85 -6.66
N LYS A 50 -8.38 -16.57 -5.57
CA LYS A 50 -9.37 -17.43 -4.90
C LYS A 50 -9.42 -17.16 -3.40
N GLU A 51 -9.65 -15.91 -3.03
CA GLU A 51 -9.85 -15.62 -1.61
C GLU A 51 -11.32 -15.81 -1.25
N GLU A 52 -11.57 -16.79 -0.40
CA GLU A 52 -12.89 -17.09 0.16
C GLU A 52 -12.95 -16.67 1.63
N GLY A 53 -14.16 -16.49 2.13
CA GLY A 53 -14.41 -16.21 3.53
C GLY A 53 -14.72 -14.76 3.83
N VAL A 54 -14.74 -14.46 5.14
CA VAL A 54 -15.13 -13.15 5.65
C VAL A 54 -13.90 -12.32 6.05
N VAL A 55 -14.02 -11.01 5.95
CA VAL A 55 -13.02 -10.09 6.50
C VAL A 55 -13.18 -10.06 8.03
N PRO A 56 -12.18 -10.45 8.81
CA PRO A 56 -12.27 -10.43 10.26
C PRO A 56 -12.58 -9.01 10.78
N GLY A 57 -13.55 -8.91 11.68
CA GLY A 57 -13.96 -7.62 12.24
C GLY A 57 -14.82 -6.75 11.34
N LEU A 58 -15.14 -7.17 10.11
CA LEU A 58 -16.09 -6.47 9.26
C LEU A 58 -17.52 -6.85 9.68
N ASN A 59 -18.15 -5.99 10.42
CA ASN A 59 -19.52 -6.17 10.90
C ASN A 59 -20.20 -4.80 11.10
N ALA A 60 -21.52 -4.83 11.31
CA ALA A 60 -22.33 -3.63 11.46
C ALA A 60 -21.85 -2.74 12.63
N ASN A 61 -21.39 -3.34 13.73
CA ASN A 61 -20.89 -2.60 14.88
C ASN A 61 -19.64 -1.76 14.51
N ASN A 62 -18.66 -2.37 13.84
CA ASN A 62 -17.47 -1.65 13.40
C ASN A 62 -17.77 -0.58 12.35
N LEU A 63 -18.69 -0.84 11.43
CA LEU A 63 -19.06 0.14 10.40
C LEU A 63 -19.94 1.25 10.98
N ALA A 64 -21.04 0.92 11.64
CA ALA A 64 -22.01 1.90 12.10
C ALA A 64 -21.61 2.55 13.44
N MET A 65 -21.44 1.73 14.50
CA MET A 65 -21.19 2.26 15.85
C MET A 65 -19.78 2.84 15.99
N MET A 66 -18.78 2.19 15.40
CA MET A 66 -17.40 2.67 15.40
C MET A 66 -17.11 3.61 14.22
N GLN A 67 -18.05 3.80 13.31
CA GLN A 67 -17.93 4.69 12.13
C GLN A 67 -16.68 4.42 11.28
N LYS A 68 -16.15 3.20 11.31
CA LYS A 68 -14.97 2.83 10.53
C LYS A 68 -15.32 2.73 9.05
N ARG A 69 -14.32 2.97 8.19
CA ARG A 69 -14.48 2.94 6.73
C ARG A 69 -13.47 2.00 6.10
N ILE A 70 -13.87 1.39 4.99
CA ILE A 70 -12.97 0.69 4.08
C ILE A 70 -13.12 1.38 2.73
N GLN A 71 -12.01 1.82 2.16
CA GLN A 71 -11.96 2.54 0.91
C GLN A 71 -11.01 1.85 -0.06
N GLY A 72 -11.50 1.42 -1.21
CA GLY A 72 -10.65 1.00 -2.33
C GLY A 72 -9.97 2.21 -2.98
N ALA A 73 -8.72 2.05 -3.39
CA ALA A 73 -7.98 3.12 -4.06
C ALA A 73 -7.24 2.56 -5.27
N LEU A 74 -7.79 2.76 -6.45
CA LEU A 74 -7.13 2.49 -7.72
C LEU A 74 -6.37 3.75 -8.15
N TYR A 75 -5.07 3.63 -8.37
CA TYR A 75 -4.18 4.76 -8.75
C TYR A 75 -4.36 6.02 -7.88
N GLY A 76 -4.55 5.84 -6.57
CA GLY A 76 -4.76 6.96 -5.65
C GLY A 76 -6.10 7.67 -5.80
N MET A 77 -7.10 7.03 -6.42
CA MET A 77 -8.46 7.55 -6.67
C MET A 77 -8.49 8.82 -7.54
N LYS A 78 -7.46 9.04 -8.32
CA LYS A 78 -7.36 10.18 -9.25
C LYS A 78 -7.15 9.72 -10.68
N SER A 79 -7.63 10.52 -11.62
CA SER A 79 -7.29 10.31 -13.03
C SER A 79 -5.78 10.40 -13.23
N PRO A 80 -5.15 9.50 -14.03
CA PRO A 80 -3.73 9.61 -14.36
C PRO A 80 -3.36 10.98 -14.95
N ARG A 81 -4.26 11.61 -15.72
CA ARG A 81 -4.05 12.95 -16.30
C ARG A 81 -3.94 14.04 -15.23
N GLU A 82 -4.58 13.87 -14.08
CA GLU A 82 -4.47 14.77 -12.93
C GLU A 82 -3.30 14.38 -12.02
N ALA A 83 -3.13 13.09 -11.77
CA ALA A 83 -2.14 12.60 -10.82
C ALA A 83 -0.70 12.81 -11.32
N MET A 84 -0.43 12.51 -12.61
CA MET A 84 0.94 12.59 -13.14
C MET A 84 1.55 14.00 -13.07
N PRO A 85 0.89 15.08 -13.52
CA PRO A 85 1.44 16.43 -13.36
C PRO A 85 1.69 16.81 -11.91
N ASN A 86 0.80 16.42 -10.98
CA ASN A 86 0.96 16.70 -9.56
C ASN A 86 2.17 15.96 -8.98
N LEU A 87 2.33 14.66 -9.29
CA LEU A 87 3.48 13.87 -8.83
C LEU A 87 4.79 14.41 -9.39
N LEU A 88 4.83 14.81 -10.68
CA LEU A 88 6.00 15.44 -11.28
C LEU A 88 6.32 16.80 -10.64
N GLY A 89 5.29 17.57 -10.30
CA GLY A 89 5.45 18.82 -9.55
C GLY A 89 6.07 18.59 -8.17
N MET A 90 5.59 17.59 -7.44
CA MET A 90 6.15 17.19 -6.14
C MET A 90 7.60 16.71 -6.25
N TYR A 91 7.91 15.91 -7.28
CA TYR A 91 9.27 15.43 -7.54
C TYR A 91 10.22 16.60 -7.82
N ARG A 92 9.85 17.52 -8.73
CA ARG A 92 10.65 18.72 -9.05
C ARG A 92 10.86 19.64 -7.85
N ALA A 93 9.90 19.68 -6.94
CA ALA A 93 9.99 20.46 -5.70
C ALA A 93 10.80 19.74 -4.60
N GLY A 94 11.31 18.52 -4.84
CA GLY A 94 12.04 17.73 -3.86
C GLY A 94 11.15 17.09 -2.76
N ASN A 95 9.83 17.15 -2.93
CA ASN A 95 8.85 16.61 -1.97
C ASN A 95 8.46 15.14 -2.27
N LEU A 96 8.91 14.59 -3.38
CA LEU A 96 8.70 13.20 -3.76
C LEU A 96 10.03 12.57 -4.18
N LYS A 97 10.42 11.55 -3.46
CA LYS A 97 11.65 10.79 -3.72
C LYS A 97 11.34 9.67 -4.71
N LEU A 98 11.90 9.74 -5.91
CA LEU A 98 11.78 8.72 -6.96
C LEU A 98 13.13 8.07 -7.27
N ASP A 99 14.20 8.86 -7.34
CA ASP A 99 15.53 8.37 -7.71
C ASP A 99 16.06 7.38 -6.68
N GLU A 100 15.76 7.59 -5.42
CA GLU A 100 16.16 6.71 -4.31
C GLU A 100 15.48 5.34 -4.36
N LEU A 101 14.38 5.22 -5.10
CA LEU A 101 13.72 3.93 -5.32
C LEU A 101 14.48 3.06 -6.31
N ILE A 102 15.30 3.65 -7.20
CA ILE A 102 16.12 2.93 -8.17
C ILE A 102 17.36 2.41 -7.44
N THR A 103 17.28 1.20 -6.95
CA THR A 103 18.35 0.61 -6.13
C THR A 103 19.33 -0.23 -6.92
N ARG A 104 18.96 -0.66 -8.15
CA ARG A 104 19.83 -1.41 -9.07
C ARG A 104 19.52 -1.09 -10.52
N THR A 105 20.58 -1.11 -11.33
CA THR A 105 20.49 -1.05 -12.79
C THR A 105 21.06 -2.34 -13.38
N TYR A 106 20.48 -2.80 -14.50
CA TYR A 106 20.85 -4.01 -15.19
C TYR A 106 20.98 -3.73 -16.68
N THR A 107 21.77 -4.55 -17.37
CA THR A 107 21.73 -4.66 -18.83
C THR A 107 20.64 -5.64 -19.25
N LEU A 108 20.31 -5.68 -20.54
CA LEU A 108 19.30 -6.62 -21.05
C LEU A 108 19.70 -8.09 -20.81
N ASP A 109 20.99 -8.40 -20.93
CA ASP A 109 21.51 -9.74 -20.70
C ASP A 109 21.36 -10.21 -19.24
N GLN A 110 21.19 -9.26 -18.32
CA GLN A 110 21.00 -9.53 -16.89
C GLN A 110 19.53 -9.64 -16.48
N ILE A 111 18.60 -9.74 -17.44
CA ILE A 111 17.15 -9.70 -17.13
C ILE A 111 16.72 -10.81 -16.15
N ASN A 112 17.27 -12.00 -16.28
CA ASN A 112 16.95 -13.10 -15.36
C ASN A 112 17.42 -12.80 -13.94
N THR A 113 18.62 -12.25 -13.78
CA THR A 113 19.13 -11.79 -12.49
C THR A 113 18.26 -10.69 -11.90
N ALA A 114 17.77 -9.78 -12.74
CA ALA A 114 16.87 -8.71 -12.30
C ALA A 114 15.54 -9.25 -11.75
N TYR A 115 14.97 -10.29 -12.39
CA TYR A 115 13.79 -10.99 -11.88
C TYR A 115 14.04 -11.75 -10.59
N ASP A 116 15.19 -12.42 -10.47
CA ASP A 116 15.55 -13.12 -9.24
C ASP A 116 15.74 -12.14 -8.09
N ASP A 117 16.41 -11.01 -8.32
CA ASP A 117 16.56 -9.93 -7.33
C ASP A 117 15.23 -9.34 -6.90
N MET A 118 14.27 -9.20 -7.84
CA MET A 118 12.93 -8.75 -7.53
C MET A 118 12.16 -9.76 -6.66
N ARG A 119 12.22 -11.05 -7.01
CA ARG A 119 11.53 -12.11 -6.27
C ARG A 119 12.06 -12.27 -4.85
N GLU A 120 13.37 -12.11 -4.68
CA GLU A 120 14.05 -12.23 -3.39
C GLU A 120 14.08 -10.91 -2.59
N GLY A 121 13.47 -9.84 -3.12
CA GLY A 121 13.41 -8.54 -2.44
C GLY A 121 14.77 -7.85 -2.29
N ARG A 122 15.74 -8.18 -3.17
CA ARG A 122 17.09 -7.58 -3.17
C ARG A 122 17.14 -6.19 -3.81
N ASN A 123 16.10 -5.78 -4.48
CA ASN A 123 15.94 -4.43 -5.01
C ASN A 123 14.55 -3.86 -4.68
N ILE A 124 14.43 -2.55 -4.63
CA ILE A 124 13.14 -1.85 -4.55
C ILE A 124 12.62 -1.63 -5.97
N ARG A 125 13.45 -1.04 -6.82
CA ARG A 125 13.19 -0.82 -8.24
C ARG A 125 14.44 -1.15 -9.04
N GLY A 126 14.37 -2.21 -9.83
CA GLY A 126 15.38 -2.54 -10.84
C GLY A 126 15.06 -1.85 -12.16
N VAL A 127 16.04 -1.23 -12.78
CA VAL A 127 15.90 -0.57 -14.08
C VAL A 127 16.84 -1.21 -15.10
N ILE A 128 16.30 -1.58 -16.27
CA ILE A 128 17.12 -2.07 -17.38
C ILE A 128 17.56 -0.86 -18.20
N ARG A 129 18.87 -0.70 -18.38
CA ARG A 129 19.45 0.30 -19.27
C ARG A 129 19.77 -0.34 -20.60
N PHE A 130 19.22 0.24 -21.64
CA PHE A 130 19.64 -0.05 -23.01
C PHE A 130 20.82 0.85 -23.32
N GLY A 131 21.94 0.25 -23.76
CA GLY A 131 23.24 0.88 -23.99
C GLY A 131 23.23 2.01 -24.98
#